data_82737fcd597cd7e9010dee4727c2b656
#
_entry.id   82737fcd597cd7e9010dee4727c2b656
#
_cell.length_a   1.000
_cell.length_b   1.000
_cell.length_c   1.000
_cell.angle_alpha   90.00
_cell.angle_beta   90.00
_cell.angle_gamma   90.00
#
_symmetry.space_group_name_H-M   'P 1'
#
loop_
_entity.id
_entity.type
_entity.pdbx_description
1 polymer ?
#
loop_
_entity_poly.entity_id
_entity_poly.type
_entity_poly.pdbx_seq_one_letter_code
_entity_poly.pdbx_strand_id
1 'polypeptide(L)'
;MIAGLDYNTPWTRDTAINIWNALSILSPEVSKNTLLAVLEEEEGSIYIGGQYWDSIIWMIGAREYCRFHKDDNFYRLAFEAGRNSVHRLEEDEFDEEDGLFRGPAVYGDGIAAYPDKYSKCPNQGSGILEWVDYPGNPVYPKGYGIPMKALSTNCVYFKAYEILAEMAHALGEPAKEFEEKAAAMKKSINKNFWNEKRGSYDYLAGECDYAEGLGLAFAVLFGIADERQTALIRENTHICAHGIPCVWPTFWRYECLGGYGRHSGTIWPHIQGFWARAMHRAGHQESFEKELYLMAQKAVRDMHFSEIYHPDTGALYGGMQEQGPGGIVEWDSRRKQTWSATAFLALIYFEILGLTMEDGEPVFHPQMPINC
;
A
#
# COMPACT_ATOMS: atom_id res chain seq x y z
N MET A 1 16.02 -7.98 -5.84
CA MET A 1 14.73 -7.97 -6.58
C MET A 1 14.46 -6.57 -7.11
N ILE A 2 13.77 -6.43 -8.23
CA ILE A 2 13.36 -5.15 -8.84
C ILE A 2 11.84 -5.18 -9.09
N ALA A 3 11.21 -4.01 -9.26
CA ALA A 3 9.77 -3.87 -9.43
C ALA A 3 9.22 -4.50 -10.74
N GLY A 4 10.01 -4.49 -11.79
CA GLY A 4 9.67 -5.04 -13.11
C GLY A 4 10.82 -4.91 -14.10
N LEU A 5 10.58 -5.24 -15.37
CA LEU A 5 11.65 -5.24 -16.40
C LEU A 5 12.30 -3.86 -16.61
N ASP A 6 11.55 -2.80 -16.41
CA ASP A 6 12.00 -1.43 -16.71
C ASP A 6 12.68 -0.74 -15.51
N TYR A 7 12.93 -1.48 -14.43
CA TYR A 7 13.50 -0.95 -13.18
C TYR A 7 14.88 -1.54 -12.93
N ASN A 8 15.82 -0.70 -12.52
CA ASN A 8 17.23 -1.10 -12.32
C ASN A 8 17.62 -1.24 -10.84
N THR A 9 16.83 -0.69 -9.94
CA THR A 9 17.10 -0.69 -8.49
C THR A 9 15.89 -1.18 -7.70
N PRO A 10 16.09 -1.75 -6.50
CA PRO A 10 15.00 -2.02 -5.58
C PRO A 10 14.34 -0.73 -5.12
N TRP A 11 13.00 -0.74 -5.03
CA TRP A 11 12.21 0.27 -4.35
C TRP A 11 11.69 -0.30 -3.04
N THR A 12 11.72 0.48 -1.99
CA THR A 12 11.33 0.03 -0.63
C THR A 12 9.91 -0.49 -0.59
N ARG A 13 8.97 0.23 -1.17
CA ARG A 13 7.56 -0.17 -1.26
C ARG A 13 7.37 -1.48 -2.01
N ASP A 14 7.98 -1.60 -3.20
CA ASP A 14 7.92 -2.83 -4.00
C ASP A 14 8.55 -4.02 -3.27
N THR A 15 9.68 -3.79 -2.63
CA THR A 15 10.37 -4.79 -1.81
C THR A 15 9.44 -5.32 -0.73
N ALA A 16 8.84 -4.44 0.05
CA ALA A 16 7.97 -4.82 1.16
C ALA A 16 6.73 -5.59 0.68
N ILE A 17 6.02 -5.06 -0.32
CA ILE A 17 4.81 -5.68 -0.85
C ILE A 17 5.08 -7.06 -1.45
N ASN A 18 6.16 -7.20 -2.21
CA ASN A 18 6.51 -8.48 -2.83
C ASN A 18 6.86 -9.55 -1.80
N ILE A 19 7.60 -9.17 -0.76
CA ILE A 19 8.01 -10.09 0.31
C ILE A 19 6.80 -10.48 1.16
N TRP A 20 5.95 -9.52 1.50
CA TRP A 20 4.70 -9.78 2.21
C TRP A 20 3.77 -10.73 1.43
N ASN A 21 3.70 -10.56 0.10
CA ASN A 21 2.79 -11.35 -0.72
C ASN A 21 3.26 -12.78 -0.99
N ALA A 22 4.54 -12.99 -1.32
CA ALA A 22 4.99 -14.34 -1.68
C ALA A 22 6.51 -14.57 -1.61
N LEU A 23 7.36 -13.53 -1.76
CA LEU A 23 8.79 -13.76 -1.93
C LEU A 23 9.49 -14.23 -0.66
N SER A 24 8.95 -13.94 0.52
CA SER A 24 9.44 -14.52 1.78
C SER A 24 9.50 -16.05 1.71
N ILE A 25 8.58 -16.68 0.98
CA ILE A 25 8.50 -18.13 0.81
C ILE A 25 9.27 -18.59 -0.42
N LEU A 26 9.08 -17.92 -1.55
CA LEU A 26 9.61 -18.37 -2.85
C LEU A 26 11.10 -18.11 -3.03
N SER A 27 11.63 -17.07 -2.40
CA SER A 27 13.02 -16.63 -2.57
C SER A 27 13.55 -15.94 -1.31
N PRO A 28 13.72 -16.67 -0.20
CA PRO A 28 14.06 -16.09 1.10
C PRO A 28 15.40 -15.33 1.10
N GLU A 29 16.41 -15.85 0.43
CA GLU A 29 17.70 -15.19 0.33
C GLU A 29 17.62 -13.87 -0.45
N VAL A 30 16.91 -13.87 -1.59
CA VAL A 30 16.65 -12.65 -2.36
C VAL A 30 15.83 -11.66 -1.54
N SER A 31 14.84 -12.12 -0.79
CA SER A 31 14.01 -11.29 0.09
C SER A 31 14.85 -10.58 1.14
N LYS A 32 15.67 -11.32 1.90
CA LYS A 32 16.57 -10.76 2.91
C LYS A 32 17.54 -9.75 2.30
N ASN A 33 18.22 -10.13 1.22
CA ASN A 33 19.21 -9.26 0.58
C ASN A 33 18.55 -7.97 0.03
N THR A 34 17.32 -8.04 -0.46
CA THR A 34 16.61 -6.85 -0.95
C THR A 34 16.11 -5.98 0.19
N LEU A 35 15.64 -6.56 1.30
CA LEU A 35 15.31 -5.80 2.51
C LEU A 35 16.53 -5.03 3.05
N LEU A 36 17.69 -5.69 3.07
CA LEU A 36 18.94 -5.04 3.50
C LEU A 36 19.41 -3.95 2.54
N ALA A 37 19.20 -4.15 1.23
CA ALA A 37 19.69 -3.23 0.19
C ALA A 37 18.97 -1.87 0.17
N VAL A 38 17.81 -1.75 0.80
CA VAL A 38 17.04 -0.49 0.91
C VAL A 38 17.19 0.18 2.28
N LEU A 39 18.06 -0.34 3.15
CA LEU A 39 18.42 0.32 4.40
C LEU A 39 19.51 1.36 4.17
N GLU A 40 19.47 2.40 4.96
CA GLU A 40 20.43 3.50 4.97
C GLU A 40 21.09 3.60 6.33
N GLU A 41 22.37 3.94 6.37
CA GLU A 41 23.12 4.15 7.60
C GLU A 41 23.52 5.63 7.70
N GLU A 42 23.15 6.29 8.78
CA GLU A 42 23.48 7.65 9.09
C GLU A 42 24.00 7.77 10.52
N GLU A 43 25.20 8.29 10.70
CA GLU A 43 25.85 8.50 12.01
C GLU A 43 25.87 7.25 12.91
N GLY A 44 26.00 6.05 12.28
CA GLY A 44 26.01 4.76 12.99
C GLY A 44 24.63 4.22 13.37
N SER A 45 23.56 4.88 12.97
CA SER A 45 22.19 4.41 13.12
C SER A 45 21.63 3.92 11.79
N ILE A 46 20.82 2.86 11.83
CA ILE A 46 20.21 2.25 10.65
C ILE A 46 18.78 2.76 10.50
N TYR A 47 18.44 3.13 9.27
CA TYR A 47 17.12 3.62 8.88
C TYR A 47 16.59 2.89 7.65
N ILE A 48 15.28 2.91 7.48
CA ILE A 48 14.62 2.41 6.27
C ILE A 48 14.68 3.52 5.23
N GLY A 49 15.40 3.29 4.14
CA GLY A 49 15.43 4.21 2.99
C GLY A 49 14.14 4.16 2.18
N GLY A 50 13.97 5.12 1.30
CA GLY A 50 12.80 5.21 0.42
C GLY A 50 12.18 6.60 0.41
N GLN A 51 10.94 6.67 -0.06
CA GLN A 51 10.19 7.92 -0.06
C GLN A 51 9.57 8.15 1.32
N TYR A 52 9.51 9.41 1.78
CA TYR A 52 9.13 9.74 3.18
C TYR A 52 7.80 9.12 3.65
N TRP A 53 6.82 8.96 2.76
CA TRP A 53 5.50 8.43 3.13
C TRP A 53 5.38 6.91 3.03
N ASP A 54 6.26 6.25 2.27
CA ASP A 54 6.11 4.81 1.98
C ASP A 54 7.18 3.93 2.62
N SER A 55 8.28 4.52 3.12
CA SER A 55 9.39 3.76 3.68
C SER A 55 8.96 2.79 4.78
N ILE A 56 8.06 3.21 5.66
CA ILE A 56 7.66 2.42 6.83
C ILE A 56 6.91 1.12 6.49
N ILE A 57 6.37 0.96 5.28
CA ILE A 57 5.77 -0.31 4.82
C ILE A 57 6.80 -1.45 4.81
N TRP A 58 8.09 -1.12 4.76
CA TRP A 58 9.19 -2.07 4.89
C TRP A 58 9.02 -2.99 6.10
N MET A 59 8.52 -2.48 7.21
CA MET A 59 8.28 -3.24 8.44
C MET A 59 7.35 -4.43 8.22
N ILE A 60 6.36 -4.30 7.34
CA ILE A 60 5.43 -5.39 7.01
C ILE A 60 6.17 -6.50 6.25
N GLY A 61 7.00 -6.13 5.28
CA GLY A 61 7.84 -7.08 4.54
C GLY A 61 8.87 -7.78 5.42
N ALA A 62 9.55 -7.02 6.29
CA ALA A 62 10.53 -7.55 7.22
C ALA A 62 9.90 -8.51 8.24
N ARG A 63 8.75 -8.15 8.79
CA ARG A 63 7.99 -9.01 9.71
C ARG A 63 7.55 -10.30 9.03
N GLU A 64 7.09 -10.24 7.76
CA GLU A 64 6.68 -11.42 7.02
C GLU A 64 7.88 -12.33 6.71
N TYR A 65 9.05 -11.78 6.39
CA TYR A 65 10.28 -12.55 6.28
C TYR A 65 10.60 -13.28 7.60
N CYS A 66 10.60 -12.56 8.71
CA CYS A 66 10.88 -13.13 10.03
C CYS A 66 9.85 -14.19 10.46
N ARG A 67 8.62 -14.10 9.99
CA ARG A 67 7.57 -15.09 10.27
C ARG A 67 7.90 -16.47 9.69
N PHE A 68 8.52 -16.51 8.51
CA PHE A 68 8.90 -17.77 7.85
C PHE A 68 10.34 -18.21 8.15
N HIS A 69 11.21 -17.31 8.61
CA HIS A 69 12.62 -17.58 8.77
C HIS A 69 13.12 -17.16 10.14
N LYS A 70 13.71 -18.11 10.87
CA LYS A 70 14.34 -17.84 12.17
C LYS A 70 15.71 -17.21 11.94
N ASP A 71 15.79 -15.88 11.99
CA ASP A 71 17.00 -15.09 11.82
C ASP A 71 17.04 -13.98 12.88
N ASP A 72 17.55 -14.34 14.06
CA ASP A 72 17.58 -13.45 15.23
C ASP A 72 18.37 -12.17 14.97
N ASN A 73 19.42 -12.22 14.15
CA ASN A 73 20.21 -11.05 13.81
C ASN A 73 19.42 -10.10 12.93
N PHE A 74 18.74 -10.61 11.90
CA PHE A 74 17.89 -9.81 11.06
C PHE A 74 16.68 -9.27 11.84
N TYR A 75 16.12 -10.04 12.75
CA TYR A 75 14.99 -9.62 13.59
C TYR A 75 15.34 -8.39 14.45
N ARG A 76 16.52 -8.41 15.11
CA ARG A 76 17.03 -7.27 15.90
C ARG A 76 17.29 -6.05 15.02
N LEU A 77 17.94 -6.25 13.88
CA LEU A 77 18.20 -5.19 12.91
C LEU A 77 16.89 -4.58 12.40
N ALA A 78 15.88 -5.40 12.09
CA ALA A 78 14.58 -4.94 11.64
C ALA A 78 13.85 -4.09 12.70
N PHE A 79 13.90 -4.52 13.96
CA PHE A 79 13.36 -3.72 15.07
C PHE A 79 14.07 -2.38 15.21
N GLU A 80 15.40 -2.38 15.16
CA GLU A 80 16.21 -1.15 15.29
C GLU A 80 15.95 -0.18 14.13
N ALA A 81 16.02 -0.66 12.90
CA ALA A 81 15.74 0.15 11.71
C ALA A 81 14.32 0.73 11.72
N GLY A 82 13.34 -0.09 12.07
CA GLY A 82 11.93 0.33 12.16
C GLY A 82 11.71 1.37 13.25
N ARG A 83 12.25 1.15 14.45
CA ARG A 83 12.16 2.10 15.58
C ARG A 83 12.78 3.45 15.23
N ASN A 84 14.01 3.44 14.70
CA ASN A 84 14.70 4.67 14.32
C ASN A 84 13.94 5.45 13.25
N SER A 85 13.43 4.71 12.22
CA SER A 85 12.70 5.32 11.12
C SER A 85 11.37 5.91 11.56
N VAL A 86 10.59 5.19 12.39
CA VAL A 86 9.29 5.71 12.83
C VAL A 86 9.46 6.95 13.69
N HIS A 87 10.46 6.99 14.59
CA HIS A 87 10.74 8.20 15.39
C HIS A 87 11.12 9.40 14.53
N ARG A 88 11.98 9.22 13.52
CA ARG A 88 12.31 10.29 12.56
C ARG A 88 11.07 10.79 11.81
N LEU A 89 10.24 9.86 11.33
CA LEU A 89 9.02 10.22 10.60
C LEU A 89 7.94 10.87 11.50
N GLU A 90 7.94 10.57 12.80
CA GLU A 90 7.12 11.29 13.78
C GLU A 90 7.54 12.76 13.90
N GLU A 91 8.83 13.04 13.93
CA GLU A 91 9.35 14.42 13.98
C GLU A 91 9.04 15.19 12.69
N ASP A 92 9.13 14.52 11.53
CA ASP A 92 9.02 15.17 10.23
C ASP A 92 7.57 15.26 9.73
N GLU A 93 6.76 14.19 9.88
CA GLU A 93 5.50 14.05 9.16
C GLU A 93 4.27 13.85 10.05
N PHE A 94 4.42 13.62 11.34
CA PHE A 94 3.26 13.47 12.23
C PHE A 94 2.61 14.82 12.56
N ASP A 95 1.29 14.87 12.46
CA ASP A 95 0.50 16.04 12.81
C ASP A 95 -0.27 15.77 14.11
N GLU A 96 0.15 16.44 15.19
CA GLU A 96 -0.45 16.29 16.52
C GLU A 96 -1.91 16.76 16.58
N GLU A 97 -2.35 17.64 15.67
CA GLU A 97 -3.70 18.21 15.68
C GLU A 97 -4.77 17.12 15.44
N ASP A 98 -4.50 16.22 14.52
CA ASP A 98 -5.43 15.13 14.19
C ASP A 98 -4.88 13.72 14.47
N GLY A 99 -3.59 13.63 14.82
CA GLY A 99 -2.93 12.38 15.14
C GLY A 99 -2.70 11.48 13.92
N LEU A 100 -2.37 12.09 12.77
CA LEU A 100 -2.14 11.42 11.51
C LEU A 100 -0.80 11.81 10.88
N PHE A 101 -0.25 10.92 10.04
CA PHE A 101 0.93 11.22 9.25
C PHE A 101 0.56 11.84 7.90
N ARG A 102 1.36 12.82 7.46
CA ARG A 102 1.29 13.41 6.13
C ARG A 102 1.86 12.42 5.11
N GLY A 103 1.31 12.48 3.91
CA GLY A 103 1.75 11.70 2.76
C GLY A 103 0.59 11.32 1.85
N PRO A 104 0.86 11.09 0.56
CA PRO A 104 -0.11 10.55 -0.38
C PRO A 104 -0.38 9.07 -0.07
N ALA A 105 -1.21 8.42 -0.89
CA ALA A 105 -1.39 6.97 -0.83
C ALA A 105 -0.04 6.24 -0.92
N VAL A 106 0.10 5.13 -0.24
CA VAL A 106 1.34 4.33 -0.20
C VAL A 106 1.96 4.13 -1.59
N TYR A 107 1.15 3.89 -2.61
CA TYR A 107 1.59 3.70 -4.00
C TYR A 107 1.54 4.99 -4.84
N GLY A 108 1.17 6.10 -4.24
CA GLY A 108 0.87 7.37 -4.92
C GLY A 108 2.08 8.23 -5.19
N ASP A 109 3.06 7.71 -5.93
CA ASP A 109 4.32 8.38 -6.27
C ASP A 109 4.24 9.31 -7.49
N GLY A 110 3.05 9.52 -8.03
CA GLY A 110 2.82 10.38 -9.17
C GLY A 110 1.67 11.34 -8.97
N ILE A 111 1.75 12.48 -9.67
CA ILE A 111 0.74 13.55 -9.58
C ILE A 111 -0.69 13.06 -9.89
N ALA A 112 -0.82 11.99 -10.66
CA ALA A 112 -2.09 11.35 -10.97
C ALA A 112 -2.80 10.73 -9.75
N ALA A 113 -2.09 10.56 -8.63
CA ALA A 113 -2.67 10.14 -7.36
C ALA A 113 -3.32 11.29 -6.58
N TYR A 114 -3.08 12.55 -6.98
CA TYR A 114 -3.48 13.70 -6.19
C TYR A 114 -4.80 14.29 -6.68
N PRO A 115 -5.69 14.74 -5.77
CA PRO A 115 -6.86 15.53 -6.15
C PRO A 115 -6.49 16.76 -6.98
N ASP A 116 -7.45 17.26 -7.77
CA ASP A 116 -7.22 18.36 -8.71
C ASP A 116 -6.58 19.60 -8.10
N LYS A 117 -6.83 19.88 -6.80
CA LYS A 117 -6.21 21.00 -6.09
C LYS A 117 -4.69 20.87 -5.94
N TYR A 118 -4.14 19.64 -5.95
CA TYR A 118 -2.71 19.36 -5.83
C TYR A 118 -2.05 19.03 -7.18
N SER A 119 -2.80 19.10 -8.28
CA SER A 119 -2.31 18.74 -9.62
C SER A 119 -1.42 19.79 -10.30
N LYS A 120 -1.18 20.92 -9.65
CA LYS A 120 -0.42 22.06 -10.21
C LYS A 120 1.06 22.04 -9.85
N CYS A 121 1.64 20.89 -9.56
CA CYS A 121 3.07 20.75 -9.36
C CYS A 121 3.82 20.99 -10.68
N PRO A 122 4.81 21.88 -10.76
CA PRO A 122 5.45 22.26 -12.01
C PRO A 122 6.30 21.19 -12.65
N ASN A 123 6.82 20.26 -11.85
CA ASN A 123 7.79 19.28 -12.33
C ASN A 123 7.17 17.95 -12.77
N GLN A 124 5.91 17.78 -12.70
CA GLN A 124 5.07 16.79 -13.41
C GLN A 124 5.61 15.34 -13.49
N GLY A 125 4.74 14.39 -13.60
CA GLY A 125 5.11 13.00 -13.55
C GLY A 125 5.12 12.48 -12.11
N SER A 126 6.26 12.08 -11.59
CA SER A 126 6.43 11.63 -10.20
C SER A 126 6.87 12.77 -9.26
N GLY A 127 6.40 13.99 -9.51
CA GLY A 127 6.88 15.23 -8.88
C GLY A 127 6.69 15.39 -7.36
N ILE A 128 6.36 14.33 -6.64
CA ILE A 128 6.11 14.40 -5.19
C ILE A 128 7.33 14.80 -4.37
N LEU A 129 8.51 14.33 -4.74
CA LEU A 129 9.75 14.65 -4.04
C LEU A 129 10.18 16.11 -4.24
N GLU A 130 9.69 16.74 -5.31
CA GLU A 130 10.02 18.11 -5.67
C GLU A 130 8.98 19.10 -5.13
N TRP A 131 7.86 18.61 -4.59
CA TRP A 131 6.80 19.44 -4.01
C TRP A 131 7.31 20.32 -2.87
N VAL A 132 8.20 19.78 -2.05
CA VAL A 132 8.76 20.46 -0.87
C VAL A 132 9.63 21.64 -1.27
N ASP A 133 10.38 21.50 -2.36
CA ASP A 133 11.32 22.51 -2.87
C ASP A 133 10.65 23.47 -3.87
N TYR A 134 9.34 23.40 -4.05
CA TYR A 134 8.61 24.20 -5.04
C TYR A 134 8.66 25.70 -4.70
N PRO A 135 9.20 26.54 -5.59
CA PRO A 135 9.21 28.00 -5.41
C PRO A 135 7.77 28.52 -5.40
N GLY A 136 7.29 28.93 -4.25
CA GLY A 136 5.92 29.41 -4.06
C GLY A 136 5.04 28.46 -3.25
N ASN A 137 5.60 27.38 -2.71
CA ASN A 137 4.97 26.61 -1.64
C ASN A 137 5.37 27.27 -0.28
N PRO A 138 4.59 28.27 0.20
CA PRO A 138 4.97 29.03 1.40
C PRO A 138 4.63 28.31 2.70
N VAL A 139 4.00 27.15 2.61
CA VAL A 139 3.25 26.56 3.72
C VAL A 139 4.07 25.51 4.46
N TYR A 140 5.04 24.90 3.80
CA TYR A 140 5.80 23.80 4.39
C TYR A 140 7.29 24.10 4.38
N PRO A 141 7.96 24.07 5.53
CA PRO A 141 9.41 24.16 5.59
C PRO A 141 10.05 22.97 4.86
N LYS A 142 11.27 23.15 4.44
CA LYS A 142 12.08 22.09 3.83
C LYS A 142 12.12 20.87 4.76
N GLY A 143 11.78 19.70 4.22
CA GLY A 143 11.69 18.44 4.97
C GLY A 143 10.26 17.96 5.21
N TYR A 144 9.26 18.80 5.05
CA TYR A 144 7.86 18.39 5.12
C TYR A 144 7.37 17.96 3.73
N GLY A 145 6.64 16.85 3.70
CA GLY A 145 6.01 16.36 2.50
C GLY A 145 4.78 17.13 2.06
N ILE A 146 4.06 16.59 1.07
CA ILE A 146 2.76 17.13 0.66
C ILE A 146 1.80 17.06 1.83
N PRO A 147 0.98 18.11 2.07
CA PRO A 147 0.13 18.21 3.26
C PRO A 147 -1.01 17.20 3.35
N MET A 148 -1.27 16.47 2.28
CA MET A 148 -2.32 15.45 2.27
C MET A 148 -2.01 14.31 3.24
N LYS A 149 -3.07 13.71 3.79
CA LYS A 149 -3.01 12.57 4.70
C LYS A 149 -3.88 11.47 4.11
N ALA A 150 -3.24 10.45 3.51
CA ALA A 150 -3.96 9.38 2.84
C ALA A 150 -4.26 8.20 3.78
N LEU A 151 -5.36 7.51 3.50
CA LEU A 151 -5.83 6.37 4.30
C LEU A 151 -4.83 5.23 4.32
N SER A 152 -4.35 4.76 3.15
CA SER A 152 -3.42 3.62 3.09
C SER A 152 -2.13 3.88 3.84
N THR A 153 -1.56 5.07 3.71
CA THR A 153 -0.34 5.48 4.41
C THR A 153 -0.54 5.45 5.92
N ASN A 154 -1.63 6.00 6.42
CA ASN A 154 -1.93 5.98 7.85
C ASN A 154 -2.25 4.57 8.38
N CYS A 155 -2.86 3.70 7.56
CA CYS A 155 -3.02 2.28 7.90
C CYS A 155 -1.65 1.56 8.03
N VAL A 156 -0.68 1.91 7.19
CA VAL A 156 0.67 1.32 7.26
C VAL A 156 1.41 1.78 8.53
N TYR A 157 1.31 3.04 8.94
CA TYR A 157 1.88 3.50 10.21
C TYR A 157 1.26 2.81 11.42
N PHE A 158 -0.07 2.66 11.43
CA PHE A 158 -0.74 1.87 12.45
C PHE A 158 -0.15 0.45 12.53
N LYS A 159 -0.01 -0.23 11.38
CA LYS A 159 0.53 -1.59 11.34
C LYS A 159 2.00 -1.66 11.73
N ALA A 160 2.79 -0.67 11.40
CA ALA A 160 4.20 -0.57 11.81
C ALA A 160 4.33 -0.49 13.34
N TYR A 161 3.49 0.29 14.02
CA TYR A 161 3.46 0.32 15.49
C TYR A 161 3.09 -1.02 16.10
N GLU A 162 2.09 -1.73 15.55
CA GLU A 162 1.77 -3.09 16.01
C GLU A 162 2.95 -4.05 15.84
N ILE A 163 3.67 -3.98 14.71
CA ILE A 163 4.85 -4.80 14.45
C ILE A 163 6.00 -4.45 15.41
N LEU A 164 6.24 -3.17 15.66
CA LEU A 164 7.25 -2.73 16.62
C LEU A 164 6.93 -3.20 18.04
N ALA A 165 5.66 -3.16 18.45
CA ALA A 165 5.23 -3.72 19.74
C ALA A 165 5.45 -5.23 19.81
N GLU A 166 5.06 -5.99 18.76
CA GLU A 166 5.29 -7.43 18.63
C GLU A 166 6.79 -7.76 18.75
N MET A 167 7.63 -7.02 18.02
CA MET A 167 9.08 -7.23 18.01
C MET A 167 9.72 -6.84 19.35
N ALA A 168 9.29 -5.75 19.97
CA ALA A 168 9.77 -5.34 21.29
C ALA A 168 9.48 -6.42 22.35
N HIS A 169 8.27 -6.97 22.41
CA HIS A 169 7.94 -8.08 23.31
C HIS A 169 8.83 -9.29 23.08
N ALA A 170 9.04 -9.69 21.84
CA ALA A 170 9.89 -10.85 21.50
C ALA A 170 11.36 -10.65 21.88
N LEU A 171 11.84 -9.40 21.85
CA LEU A 171 13.22 -9.03 22.20
C LEU A 171 13.42 -8.70 23.69
N GLY A 172 12.33 -8.61 24.47
CA GLY A 172 12.37 -8.17 25.87
C GLY A 172 12.59 -6.64 26.01
N GLU A 173 12.28 -5.89 24.97
CA GLU A 173 12.36 -4.43 24.94
C GLU A 173 11.04 -3.79 25.38
N PRO A 174 11.02 -2.50 25.79
CA PRO A 174 9.78 -1.79 26.12
C PRO A 174 8.83 -1.68 24.94
N ALA A 175 7.64 -2.29 25.00
CA ALA A 175 6.64 -2.30 23.95
C ALA A 175 5.53 -1.26 24.13
N LYS A 176 5.35 -0.76 25.36
CA LYS A 176 4.20 0.08 25.75
C LYS A 176 4.02 1.33 24.88
N GLU A 177 5.12 1.98 24.50
CA GLU A 177 5.07 3.15 23.61
C GLU A 177 4.36 2.82 22.29
N PHE A 178 4.75 1.74 21.64
CA PHE A 178 4.20 1.34 20.35
C PHE A 178 2.76 0.85 20.45
N GLU A 179 2.40 0.17 21.55
CA GLU A 179 1.01 -0.24 21.83
C GLU A 179 0.09 0.98 21.99
N GLU A 180 0.53 1.99 22.75
CA GLU A 180 -0.22 3.23 22.97
C GLU A 180 -0.35 4.02 21.66
N LYS A 181 0.71 4.12 20.86
CA LYS A 181 0.70 4.79 19.55
C LYS A 181 -0.20 4.06 18.54
N ALA A 182 -0.15 2.73 18.47
CA ALA A 182 -1.05 1.95 17.65
C ALA A 182 -2.53 2.19 18.01
N ALA A 183 -2.84 2.14 19.31
CA ALA A 183 -4.20 2.38 19.79
C ALA A 183 -4.69 3.81 19.50
N ALA A 184 -3.83 4.82 19.64
CA ALA A 184 -4.12 6.20 19.31
C ALA A 184 -4.35 6.38 17.80
N MET A 185 -3.46 5.79 16.98
CA MET A 185 -3.54 5.86 15.53
C MET A 185 -4.83 5.25 14.99
N LYS A 186 -5.25 4.07 15.50
CA LYS A 186 -6.53 3.45 15.14
C LYS A 186 -7.71 4.38 15.42
N LYS A 187 -7.70 5.10 16.55
CA LYS A 187 -8.75 6.09 16.89
C LYS A 187 -8.71 7.27 15.94
N SER A 188 -7.53 7.80 15.63
CA SER A 188 -7.35 8.94 14.72
C SER A 188 -7.81 8.59 13.30
N ILE A 189 -7.47 7.40 12.79
CA ILE A 189 -7.94 6.94 11.47
C ILE A 189 -9.47 6.87 11.46
N ASN A 190 -10.09 6.22 12.44
CA ASN A 190 -11.54 6.11 12.50
C ASN A 190 -12.24 7.47 12.67
N LYS A 191 -11.65 8.38 13.41
CA LYS A 191 -12.21 9.73 13.63
C LYS A 191 -12.16 10.60 12.37
N ASN A 192 -11.06 10.55 11.62
CA ASN A 192 -10.77 11.54 10.58
C ASN A 192 -11.08 11.05 9.16
N PHE A 193 -11.12 9.73 8.93
CA PHE A 193 -11.40 9.16 7.61
C PHE A 193 -12.79 8.52 7.49
N TRP A 194 -13.39 8.03 8.60
CA TRP A 194 -14.67 7.35 8.51
C TRP A 194 -15.81 8.31 8.17
N ASN A 195 -16.51 8.05 7.08
CA ASN A 195 -17.63 8.83 6.60
C ASN A 195 -18.95 8.05 6.76
N GLU A 196 -19.71 8.36 7.83
CA GLU A 196 -20.96 7.68 8.14
C GLU A 196 -22.01 7.78 7.03
N LYS A 197 -22.03 8.88 6.26
CA LYS A 197 -23.00 9.06 5.17
C LYS A 197 -22.70 8.14 3.99
N ARG A 198 -21.42 7.88 3.74
CA ARG A 198 -20.96 6.98 2.67
C ARG A 198 -20.85 5.53 3.14
N GLY A 199 -20.78 5.28 4.45
CA GLY A 199 -20.48 3.97 5.00
C GLY A 199 -19.13 3.44 4.54
N SER A 200 -18.14 4.32 4.43
CA SER A 200 -16.79 4.00 3.95
C SER A 200 -15.77 5.01 4.49
N TYR A 201 -14.48 4.70 4.38
CA TYR A 201 -13.43 5.68 4.65
C TYR A 201 -13.20 6.58 3.45
N ASP A 202 -12.90 7.84 3.70
CA ASP A 202 -12.47 8.82 2.71
C ASP A 202 -11.02 8.57 2.30
N TYR A 203 -10.63 8.96 1.09
CA TYR A 203 -9.27 8.84 0.58
C TYR A 203 -8.28 9.71 1.36
N LEU A 204 -8.61 11.02 1.49
CA LEU A 204 -7.78 11.97 2.21
C LEU A 204 -8.57 12.60 3.35
N ALA A 205 -7.98 12.63 4.55
CA ALA A 205 -8.62 13.15 5.74
C ALA A 205 -9.05 14.61 5.55
N GLY A 206 -10.36 14.86 5.62
CA GLY A 206 -10.95 16.20 5.51
C GLY A 206 -10.82 16.88 4.12
N GLU A 207 -10.30 16.20 3.11
CA GLU A 207 -9.95 16.82 1.83
C GLU A 207 -10.51 16.15 0.59
N CYS A 208 -10.67 14.85 0.60
CA CYS A 208 -11.16 14.09 -0.53
C CYS A 208 -11.96 12.88 -0.06
N ASP A 209 -13.26 12.89 -0.29
CA ASP A 209 -14.20 11.86 0.10
C ASP A 209 -14.31 10.71 -0.92
N TYR A 210 -13.37 10.59 -1.86
CA TYR A 210 -13.27 9.47 -2.78
C TYR A 210 -12.90 8.18 -2.03
N ALA A 211 -13.05 7.04 -2.66
CA ALA A 211 -12.63 5.75 -2.13
C ALA A 211 -11.22 5.41 -2.62
N GLU A 212 -10.32 5.05 -1.72
CA GLU A 212 -8.99 4.53 -2.04
C GLU A 212 -9.00 3.01 -1.86
N GLY A 213 -8.94 2.24 -2.95
CA GLY A 213 -9.05 0.78 -2.91
C GLY A 213 -8.02 0.10 -2.00
N LEU A 214 -6.76 0.58 -2.00
CA LEU A 214 -5.72 0.04 -1.12
C LEU A 214 -5.97 0.39 0.35
N GLY A 215 -6.34 1.63 0.62
CA GLY A 215 -6.63 2.07 1.98
C GLY A 215 -7.80 1.33 2.60
N LEU A 216 -8.88 1.11 1.83
CA LEU A 216 -10.01 0.29 2.27
C LEU A 216 -9.60 -1.15 2.56
N ALA A 217 -8.80 -1.75 1.68
CA ALA A 217 -8.26 -3.10 1.89
C ALA A 217 -7.40 -3.17 3.18
N PHE A 218 -6.52 -2.20 3.41
CA PHE A 218 -5.69 -2.16 4.60
C PHE A 218 -6.49 -1.90 5.89
N ALA A 219 -7.49 -1.02 5.84
CA ALA A 219 -8.36 -0.80 7.00
C ALA A 219 -9.06 -2.08 7.48
N VAL A 220 -9.46 -2.94 6.55
CA VAL A 220 -10.04 -4.26 6.84
C VAL A 220 -8.96 -5.26 7.28
N LEU A 221 -7.88 -5.42 6.51
CA LEU A 221 -6.83 -6.41 6.77
C LEU A 221 -6.10 -6.19 8.10
N PHE A 222 -5.94 -4.95 8.53
CA PHE A 222 -5.27 -4.61 9.77
C PHE A 222 -6.25 -4.48 10.97
N GLY A 223 -7.53 -4.73 10.75
CA GLY A 223 -8.54 -4.66 11.81
C GLY A 223 -8.76 -3.25 12.36
N ILE A 224 -8.53 -2.22 11.53
CA ILE A 224 -8.89 -0.83 11.84
C ILE A 224 -10.40 -0.68 11.74
N ALA A 225 -11.00 -1.15 10.64
CA ALA A 225 -12.44 -1.27 10.46
C ALA A 225 -13.00 -2.36 11.37
N ASP A 226 -14.11 -2.07 12.04
CA ASP A 226 -14.90 -3.09 12.76
C ASP A 226 -15.78 -3.91 11.79
N GLU A 227 -16.52 -4.88 12.31
CA GLU A 227 -17.40 -5.76 11.51
C GLU A 227 -18.49 -4.96 10.77
N ARG A 228 -19.11 -3.97 11.43
CA ARG A 228 -20.12 -3.10 10.82
C ARG A 228 -19.52 -2.27 9.70
N GLN A 229 -18.38 -1.65 9.96
CA GLN A 229 -17.65 -0.86 8.98
C GLN A 229 -17.23 -1.71 7.79
N THR A 230 -16.70 -2.89 8.03
CA THR A 230 -16.29 -3.84 6.98
C THR A 230 -17.47 -4.23 6.07
N ALA A 231 -18.63 -4.52 6.64
CA ALA A 231 -19.83 -4.81 5.87
C ALA A 231 -20.26 -3.63 4.99
N LEU A 232 -20.27 -2.42 5.56
CA LEU A 232 -20.59 -1.19 4.83
C LEU A 232 -19.57 -0.86 3.73
N ILE A 233 -18.27 -1.04 3.99
CA ILE A 233 -17.21 -0.88 2.99
C ILE A 233 -17.48 -1.79 1.80
N ARG A 234 -17.76 -3.08 2.03
CA ARG A 234 -18.09 -4.02 0.97
C ARG A 234 -19.29 -3.57 0.13
N GLU A 235 -20.34 -3.11 0.80
CA GLU A 235 -21.60 -2.72 0.15
C GLU A 235 -21.47 -1.42 -0.67
N ASN A 236 -20.68 -0.47 -0.18
CA ASN A 236 -20.58 0.87 -0.75
C ASN A 236 -19.35 1.09 -1.64
N THR A 237 -18.41 0.14 -1.69
CA THR A 237 -17.24 0.27 -2.57
C THR A 237 -17.62 -0.02 -4.02
N HIS A 238 -17.34 0.94 -4.90
CA HIS A 238 -17.51 0.75 -6.33
C HIS A 238 -16.47 -0.25 -6.87
N ILE A 239 -16.96 -1.26 -7.57
CA ILE A 239 -16.11 -2.25 -8.25
C ILE A 239 -16.37 -2.17 -9.75
N CYS A 240 -15.34 -1.85 -10.51
CA CYS A 240 -15.40 -1.78 -11.97
C CYS A 240 -15.57 -3.17 -12.60
N ALA A 241 -15.78 -3.22 -13.91
CA ALA A 241 -15.96 -4.48 -14.63
C ALA A 241 -14.75 -5.42 -14.47
N HIS A 242 -13.53 -4.89 -14.33
CA HIS A 242 -12.28 -5.66 -14.25
C HIS A 242 -11.56 -5.58 -12.91
N GLY A 243 -12.25 -5.18 -11.84
CA GLY A 243 -11.76 -5.21 -10.45
C GLY A 243 -11.94 -3.88 -9.72
N ILE A 244 -11.40 -3.81 -8.50
CA ILE A 244 -11.42 -2.61 -7.69
C ILE A 244 -10.53 -1.52 -8.30
N PRO A 245 -11.03 -0.29 -8.47
CA PRO A 245 -10.20 0.84 -8.91
C PRO A 245 -9.27 1.32 -7.77
N CYS A 246 -8.13 1.89 -8.15
CA CYS A 246 -7.16 2.43 -7.20
C CYS A 246 -7.74 3.60 -6.38
N VAL A 247 -8.34 4.60 -7.03
CA VAL A 247 -9.14 5.68 -6.43
C VAL A 247 -10.41 5.84 -7.24
N TRP A 248 -11.57 6.02 -6.57
CA TRP A 248 -12.87 6.21 -7.22
C TRP A 248 -13.73 7.24 -6.49
N PRO A 249 -14.45 8.13 -7.21
CA PRO A 249 -14.47 8.27 -8.68
C PRO A 249 -13.13 8.78 -9.26
N THR A 250 -13.04 8.79 -10.58
CA THR A 250 -11.89 9.36 -11.30
C THR A 250 -11.83 10.87 -11.07
N PHE A 251 -10.63 11.44 -10.94
CA PHE A 251 -10.46 12.88 -10.81
C PHE A 251 -10.95 13.60 -12.09
N TRP A 252 -11.64 14.72 -11.90
CA TRP A 252 -12.31 15.46 -12.97
C TRP A 252 -11.41 15.78 -14.15
N ARG A 253 -10.15 16.14 -13.92
CA ARG A 253 -9.20 16.47 -14.99
C ARG A 253 -8.92 15.32 -15.98
N TYR A 254 -9.15 14.07 -15.57
CA TYR A 254 -9.06 12.89 -16.46
C TYR A 254 -10.43 12.50 -17.01
N GLU A 255 -11.45 12.54 -16.17
CA GLU A 255 -12.82 12.22 -16.57
C GLU A 255 -13.30 13.13 -17.70
N CYS A 256 -13.04 14.45 -17.63
CA CYS A 256 -13.42 15.40 -18.67
C CYS A 256 -12.71 15.16 -20.02
N LEU A 257 -11.60 14.41 -20.03
CA LEU A 257 -10.92 13.95 -21.24
C LEU A 257 -11.41 12.58 -21.73
N GLY A 258 -12.38 11.99 -21.03
CA GLY A 258 -12.95 10.69 -21.37
C GLY A 258 -12.07 9.49 -21.03
N GLY A 259 -11.14 9.62 -20.05
CA GLY A 259 -10.22 8.57 -19.64
C GLY A 259 -10.04 8.48 -18.13
N TYR A 260 -9.05 7.70 -17.71
CA TYR A 260 -8.71 7.40 -16.32
C TYR A 260 -7.29 7.85 -16.01
N GLY A 261 -7.09 8.41 -14.83
CA GLY A 261 -5.75 8.77 -14.36
C GLY A 261 -4.94 7.53 -13.98
N ARG A 262 -3.60 7.62 -14.09
CA ARG A 262 -2.68 6.53 -13.73
C ARG A 262 -2.96 5.97 -12.33
N HIS A 263 -3.28 6.83 -11.36
CA HIS A 263 -3.64 6.47 -9.99
C HIS A 263 -5.10 6.83 -9.64
N SER A 264 -5.96 7.00 -10.64
CA SER A 264 -7.34 7.43 -10.46
C SER A 264 -8.26 6.75 -11.46
N GLY A 265 -9.08 5.83 -10.99
CA GLY A 265 -10.03 5.05 -11.78
C GLY A 265 -9.46 3.76 -12.39
N THR A 266 -8.15 3.58 -12.48
CA THR A 266 -7.49 2.41 -13.08
C THR A 266 -7.40 1.21 -12.12
N ILE A 267 -7.17 0.02 -12.68
CA ILE A 267 -7.00 -1.23 -11.92
C ILE A 267 -5.51 -1.55 -11.78
N TRP A 268 -5.05 -1.63 -10.53
CA TRP A 268 -3.72 -2.08 -10.17
C TRP A 268 -3.79 -3.47 -9.53
N PRO A 269 -3.21 -4.52 -10.12
CA PRO A 269 -3.38 -5.89 -9.62
C PRO A 269 -2.92 -6.11 -8.18
N HIS A 270 -1.93 -5.35 -7.68
CA HIS A 270 -1.55 -5.46 -6.28
C HIS A 270 -2.65 -4.95 -5.34
N ILE A 271 -3.35 -3.87 -5.69
CA ILE A 271 -4.51 -3.36 -4.95
C ILE A 271 -5.65 -4.38 -5.01
N GLN A 272 -5.89 -4.93 -6.21
CA GLN A 272 -6.89 -5.97 -6.45
C GLN A 272 -6.63 -7.21 -5.56
N GLY A 273 -5.37 -7.63 -5.45
CA GLY A 273 -4.99 -8.73 -4.56
C GLY A 273 -5.22 -8.43 -3.08
N PHE A 274 -4.86 -7.24 -2.60
CA PHE A 274 -5.12 -6.86 -1.20
C PHE A 274 -6.61 -6.74 -0.89
N TRP A 275 -7.40 -6.19 -1.82
CA TRP A 275 -8.85 -6.16 -1.68
C TRP A 275 -9.47 -7.56 -1.61
N ALA A 276 -9.06 -8.46 -2.50
CA ALA A 276 -9.50 -9.85 -2.48
C ALA A 276 -9.20 -10.51 -1.12
N ARG A 277 -7.97 -10.36 -0.61
CA ARG A 277 -7.57 -10.87 0.71
C ARG A 277 -8.41 -10.28 1.84
N ALA A 278 -8.67 -8.98 1.79
CA ALA A 278 -9.52 -8.31 2.79
C ALA A 278 -10.93 -8.89 2.79
N MET A 279 -11.52 -9.07 1.62
CA MET A 279 -12.85 -9.65 1.47
C MET A 279 -12.93 -11.11 1.92
N HIS A 280 -11.93 -11.93 1.57
CA HIS A 280 -11.85 -13.31 2.03
C HIS A 280 -11.80 -13.42 3.56
N ARG A 281 -10.90 -12.66 4.20
CA ARG A 281 -10.75 -12.69 5.66
C ARG A 281 -11.93 -12.12 6.41
N ALA A 282 -12.69 -11.25 5.77
CA ALA A 282 -13.98 -10.75 6.29
C ALA A 282 -15.16 -11.70 6.03
N GLY A 283 -14.93 -12.87 5.42
CA GLY A 283 -15.99 -13.85 5.12
C GLY A 283 -16.83 -13.52 3.88
N HIS A 284 -16.40 -12.58 3.04
CA HIS A 284 -17.12 -12.17 1.83
C HIS A 284 -16.60 -12.93 0.60
N GLN A 285 -16.91 -14.21 0.55
CA GLN A 285 -16.38 -15.16 -0.43
C GLN A 285 -16.66 -14.77 -1.88
N GLU A 286 -17.88 -14.31 -2.20
CA GLU A 286 -18.24 -13.88 -3.56
C GLU A 286 -17.33 -12.74 -4.09
N SER A 287 -17.05 -11.76 -3.22
CA SER A 287 -16.15 -10.64 -3.57
C SER A 287 -14.71 -11.12 -3.80
N PHE A 288 -14.24 -12.06 -3.00
CA PHE A 288 -12.95 -12.71 -3.16
C PHE A 288 -12.86 -13.45 -4.49
N GLU A 289 -13.82 -14.34 -4.77
CA GLU A 289 -13.86 -15.18 -5.98
C GLU A 289 -13.89 -14.32 -7.25
N LYS A 290 -14.65 -13.22 -7.24
CA LYS A 290 -14.72 -12.30 -8.37
C LYS A 290 -13.33 -11.72 -8.68
N GLU A 291 -12.62 -11.21 -7.69
CA GLU A 291 -11.29 -10.60 -7.90
C GLU A 291 -10.25 -11.66 -8.29
N LEU A 292 -10.27 -12.82 -7.64
CA LEU A 292 -9.41 -13.96 -8.00
C LEU A 292 -9.59 -14.36 -9.47
N TYR A 293 -10.85 -14.50 -9.91
CA TYR A 293 -11.18 -14.84 -11.30
C TYR A 293 -10.66 -13.79 -12.29
N LEU A 294 -10.88 -12.50 -12.00
CA LEU A 294 -10.42 -11.40 -12.83
C LEU A 294 -8.88 -11.34 -12.91
N MET A 295 -8.19 -11.64 -11.81
CA MET A 295 -6.73 -11.75 -11.82
C MET A 295 -6.25 -12.97 -12.60
N ALA A 296 -6.90 -14.12 -12.44
CA ALA A 296 -6.59 -15.33 -13.21
C ALA A 296 -6.79 -15.11 -14.71
N GLN A 297 -7.84 -14.42 -15.13
CA GLN A 297 -8.04 -14.05 -16.55
C GLN A 297 -6.90 -13.19 -17.10
N LYS A 298 -6.42 -12.20 -16.34
CA LYS A 298 -5.26 -11.38 -16.73
C LYS A 298 -4.00 -12.25 -16.90
N ALA A 299 -3.74 -13.14 -15.92
CA ALA A 299 -2.59 -14.04 -15.97
C ALA A 299 -2.60 -14.97 -17.20
N VAL A 300 -3.74 -15.57 -17.53
CA VAL A 300 -3.89 -16.47 -18.67
C VAL A 300 -3.80 -15.72 -20.00
N ARG A 301 -4.46 -14.57 -20.10
CA ARG A 301 -4.48 -13.79 -21.35
C ARG A 301 -3.11 -13.21 -21.69
N ASP A 302 -2.45 -12.61 -20.71
CA ASP A 302 -1.23 -11.83 -20.93
C ASP A 302 0.05 -12.66 -20.70
N MET A 303 -0.04 -13.84 -20.08
CA MET A 303 1.08 -14.68 -19.63
C MET A 303 2.07 -13.95 -18.72
N HIS A 304 1.64 -12.86 -18.12
CA HIS A 304 2.33 -12.05 -17.13
C HIS A 304 1.32 -11.09 -16.48
N PHE A 305 1.73 -10.38 -15.44
CA PHE A 305 0.99 -9.22 -14.97
C PHE A 305 1.68 -7.92 -15.40
N SER A 306 0.88 -6.98 -15.90
CA SER A 306 1.29 -5.59 -16.06
C SER A 306 0.97 -4.78 -14.81
N GLU A 307 1.43 -3.55 -14.79
CA GLU A 307 1.27 -2.63 -13.68
C GLU A 307 -0.18 -2.19 -13.53
N ILE A 308 -0.82 -1.79 -14.63
CA ILE A 308 -2.13 -1.13 -14.67
C ILE A 308 -2.98 -1.68 -15.79
N TYR A 309 -4.29 -1.73 -15.55
CA TYR A 309 -5.30 -2.18 -16.51
C TYR A 309 -6.47 -1.20 -16.58
N HIS A 310 -7.09 -1.15 -17.75
CA HIS A 310 -8.30 -0.35 -17.98
C HIS A 310 -9.49 -0.92 -17.23
N PRO A 311 -10.26 -0.11 -16.48
CA PRO A 311 -11.30 -0.59 -15.59
C PRO A 311 -12.51 -1.23 -16.32
N ASP A 312 -12.82 -0.75 -17.54
CA ASP A 312 -14.00 -1.22 -18.28
C ASP A 312 -13.68 -2.36 -19.25
N THR A 313 -12.49 -2.38 -19.84
CA THR A 313 -12.12 -3.34 -20.88
C THR A 313 -11.16 -4.43 -20.40
N GLY A 314 -10.47 -4.19 -19.28
CA GLY A 314 -9.41 -5.06 -18.77
C GLY A 314 -8.15 -5.09 -19.65
N ALA A 315 -8.06 -4.27 -20.69
CA ALA A 315 -6.87 -4.15 -21.52
C ALA A 315 -5.70 -3.51 -20.76
N LEU A 316 -4.48 -3.66 -21.27
CA LEU A 316 -3.32 -2.94 -20.75
C LEU A 316 -3.54 -1.43 -20.95
N TYR A 317 -3.36 -0.66 -19.87
CA TYR A 317 -3.62 0.77 -19.88
C TYR A 317 -2.79 1.45 -18.80
N GLY A 318 -1.92 2.37 -19.14
CA GLY A 318 -1.05 3.04 -18.19
C GLY A 318 -1.70 4.22 -17.45
N GLY A 319 -2.88 4.65 -17.89
CA GLY A 319 -3.58 5.82 -17.38
C GLY A 319 -2.99 7.14 -17.83
N MET A 320 -3.76 8.18 -17.61
CA MET A 320 -3.37 9.56 -17.92
C MET A 320 -2.57 10.19 -16.76
N GLN A 321 -1.57 10.98 -17.09
CA GLN A 321 -0.79 11.74 -16.11
C GLN A 321 -0.23 13.00 -16.76
N GLU A 322 -0.03 14.02 -15.97
CA GLU A 322 0.62 15.27 -16.36
C GLU A 322 2.09 15.00 -16.74
N GLN A 323 2.52 15.61 -17.86
CA GLN A 323 3.89 15.49 -18.35
C GLN A 323 4.42 16.83 -18.86
N GLY A 324 4.99 17.63 -18.01
CA GLY A 324 5.62 18.87 -18.36
C GLY A 324 4.71 19.87 -19.10
N PRO A 325 5.29 20.74 -19.92
CA PRO A 325 4.54 21.63 -20.77
C PRO A 325 3.61 20.94 -21.77
N GLY A 326 3.75 19.60 -21.91
CA GLY A 326 2.95 18.76 -22.81
C GLY A 326 1.52 18.50 -22.34
N GLY A 327 1.16 18.91 -21.12
CA GLY A 327 -0.17 18.69 -20.57
C GLY A 327 -0.36 17.25 -20.07
N ILE A 328 -1.59 16.74 -20.17
CA ILE A 328 -1.94 15.37 -19.77
C ILE A 328 -1.72 14.42 -20.95
N VAL A 329 -0.98 13.35 -20.72
CA VAL A 329 -0.71 12.28 -21.70
C VAL A 329 -1.11 10.91 -21.15
N GLU A 330 -1.44 10.01 -22.05
CA GLU A 330 -1.65 8.61 -21.70
C GLU A 330 -0.30 7.87 -21.64
N TRP A 331 -0.11 7.09 -20.59
CA TRP A 331 1.09 6.30 -20.36
C TRP A 331 0.87 4.85 -20.75
N ASP A 332 1.96 4.18 -21.10
CA ASP A 332 1.96 2.73 -21.26
C ASP A 332 1.98 2.02 -19.90
N SER A 333 1.22 0.94 -19.80
CA SER A 333 1.31 0.04 -18.64
C SER A 333 2.61 -0.74 -18.67
N ARG A 334 3.41 -0.65 -17.59
CA ARG A 334 4.67 -1.38 -17.50
C ARG A 334 4.42 -2.88 -17.36
N ARG A 335 5.18 -3.68 -18.09
CA ARG A 335 5.00 -5.13 -18.15
C ARG A 335 5.83 -5.86 -17.08
N LYS A 336 5.41 -7.10 -16.76
CA LYS A 336 6.10 -8.01 -15.84
C LYS A 336 6.35 -7.38 -14.47
N GLN A 337 5.32 -6.76 -13.94
CA GLN A 337 5.34 -6.16 -12.60
C GLN A 337 5.34 -7.24 -11.52
N THR A 338 6.35 -7.20 -10.66
CA THR A 338 6.57 -8.21 -9.64
C THR A 338 5.48 -8.17 -8.58
N TRP A 339 5.11 -6.98 -8.09
CA TRP A 339 4.07 -6.85 -7.06
C TRP A 339 2.67 -7.28 -7.52
N SER A 340 2.39 -7.14 -8.82
CA SER A 340 1.14 -7.64 -9.41
C SER A 340 1.11 -9.17 -9.44
N ALA A 341 2.24 -9.80 -9.79
CA ALA A 341 2.37 -11.25 -9.81
C ALA A 341 2.34 -11.86 -8.40
N THR A 342 3.08 -11.27 -7.45
CA THR A 342 3.10 -11.77 -6.07
C THR A 342 1.77 -11.58 -5.37
N ALA A 343 1.00 -10.53 -5.71
CA ALA A 343 -0.36 -10.36 -5.20
C ALA A 343 -1.29 -11.53 -5.61
N PHE A 344 -1.20 -11.97 -6.85
CA PHE A 344 -1.95 -13.17 -7.29
C PHE A 344 -1.48 -14.43 -6.57
N LEU A 345 -0.16 -14.62 -6.41
CA LEU A 345 0.39 -15.76 -5.67
C LEU A 345 -0.03 -15.74 -4.20
N ALA A 346 -0.15 -14.57 -3.59
CA ALA A 346 -0.66 -14.43 -2.23
C ALA A 346 -2.08 -14.98 -2.06
N LEU A 347 -2.97 -14.77 -3.05
CA LEU A 347 -4.31 -15.34 -3.04
C LEU A 347 -4.26 -16.87 -3.07
N ILE A 348 -3.33 -17.45 -3.83
CA ILE A 348 -3.16 -18.90 -3.91
C ILE A 348 -2.59 -19.46 -2.60
N TYR A 349 -1.46 -18.93 -2.14
CA TYR A 349 -0.78 -19.49 -0.98
C TYR A 349 -1.53 -19.25 0.32
N PHE A 350 -1.97 -18.02 0.56
CA PHE A 350 -2.53 -17.67 1.88
C PHE A 350 -4.03 -17.86 1.97
N GLU A 351 -4.77 -17.54 0.90
CA GLU A 351 -6.24 -17.51 1.00
C GLU A 351 -6.87 -18.82 0.46
N ILE A 352 -6.31 -19.47 -0.57
CA ILE A 352 -6.81 -20.75 -1.09
C ILE A 352 -6.19 -21.94 -0.36
N LEU A 353 -4.86 -21.99 -0.31
CA LEU A 353 -4.14 -23.09 0.33
C LEU A 353 -4.06 -22.92 1.86
N GLY A 354 -4.36 -21.74 2.38
CA GLY A 354 -4.36 -21.44 3.81
C GLY A 354 -3.01 -21.64 4.46
N LEU A 355 -1.91 -21.26 3.78
CA LEU A 355 -0.56 -21.39 4.31
C LEU A 355 -0.38 -20.51 5.54
N THR A 356 0.01 -21.14 6.64
CA THR A 356 0.36 -20.49 7.90
C THR A 356 1.64 -21.10 8.49
N MET A 357 2.14 -20.53 9.57
CA MET A 357 3.25 -21.06 10.34
C MET A 357 2.74 -21.54 11.71
N GLU A 358 2.95 -22.80 12.02
CA GLU A 358 2.60 -23.40 13.31
C GLU A 358 3.84 -24.09 13.89
N ASP A 359 4.19 -23.76 15.11
CA ASP A 359 5.41 -24.26 15.78
C ASP A 359 6.71 -24.10 14.98
N GLY A 360 6.76 -23.10 14.10
CA GLY A 360 7.90 -22.80 13.24
C GLY A 360 7.98 -23.61 11.94
N GLU A 361 6.91 -24.37 11.62
CA GLU A 361 6.80 -25.14 10.38
C GLU A 361 5.63 -24.63 9.53
N PRO A 362 5.75 -24.66 8.18
CA PRO A 362 4.65 -24.28 7.29
C PRO A 362 3.55 -25.34 7.28
N VAL A 363 2.33 -24.90 7.54
CA VAL A 363 1.13 -25.74 7.54
C VAL A 363 0.10 -25.20 6.56
N PHE A 364 -0.62 -26.10 5.88
CA PHE A 364 -1.67 -25.77 4.93
C PHE A 364 -3.04 -26.09 5.50
N HIS A 365 -3.96 -25.14 5.45
CA HIS A 365 -5.37 -25.27 5.77
C HIS A 365 -6.21 -24.89 4.56
N PRO A 366 -6.31 -25.75 3.52
CA PRO A 366 -6.94 -25.39 2.26
C PRO A 366 -8.39 -24.94 2.43
N GLN A 367 -8.70 -23.79 1.88
CA GLN A 367 -10.04 -23.21 1.79
C GLN A 367 -10.41 -23.13 0.31
N MET A 368 -11.11 -24.14 -0.19
CA MET A 368 -11.52 -24.16 -1.60
C MET A 368 -12.59 -23.11 -1.85
N PRO A 369 -12.49 -22.32 -2.94
CA PRO A 369 -13.60 -21.49 -3.39
C PRO A 369 -14.86 -22.31 -3.62
N ILE A 370 -16.01 -21.76 -3.26
CA ILE A 370 -17.28 -22.48 -3.27
C ILE A 370 -17.74 -22.87 -4.69
N ASN A 371 -17.28 -22.16 -5.72
CA ASN A 371 -17.72 -22.29 -7.11
C ASN A 371 -16.58 -22.64 -8.09
N CYS A 372 -15.65 -23.47 -7.68
CA CYS A 372 -14.60 -24.00 -8.58
C CYS A 372 -15.12 -25.15 -9.42
#